data_03645e6bb82ad881c9107c0113fb3607
#
_entry.id   03645e6bb82ad881c9107c0113fb3607
#
_cell.length_a   1.000
_cell.length_b   1.000
_cell.length_c   1.000
_cell.angle_alpha   90.00
_cell.angle_beta   90.00
_cell.angle_gamma   90.00
#
_symmetry.space_group_name_H-M   'P 1'
#
loop_
_entity.id
_entity.type
_entity.pdbx_description
1 polymer ?
#
loop_
_entity_poly.entity_id
_entity_poly.type
_entity_poly.pdbx_seq_one_letter_code
_entity_poly.pdbx_strand_id
1 'polypeptide(L)'
;MSEKKGGSKINRTQDVVTREYTIHLRKLLHNVGFKKRAPRAVKEVKAFAEKMMGTKDVRVDTKLNKFLWSQGIKAVPGRVRVRLARKRNDDEEATDKLYTLCTHVPVERHQYKGLVTLNVDE
;
A
#
# COMPACT_ATOMS: atom_id res chain seq x y z
N MET A 1 -0.93 14.95 25.63
CA MET A 1 -0.99 15.12 24.85
C MET A 1 -1.11 15.16 24.34
N SER A 2 -1.13 15.12 24.28
CA SER A 2 -1.06 15.32 23.38
C SER A 2 -1.38 15.28 22.77
N GLU A 3 -1.41 15.11 22.57
CA GLU A 3 -1.58 15.21 21.72
C GLU A 3 -2.13 15.04 21.09
N LYS A 4 -2.37 14.87 21.55
CA LYS A 4 -2.85 14.89 20.74
C LYS A 4 -3.35 15.10 20.28
N LYS A 5 -3.41 15.09 20.47
CA LYS A 5 -3.89 15.56 19.73
C LYS A 5 -4.29 15.86 18.98
N GLY A 6 -4.46 15.94 19.07
CA GLY A 6 -4.65 16.36 18.31
C GLY A 6 -4.97 16.61 17.55
N GLY A 7 -5.47 16.77 17.61
CA GLY A 7 -6.03 16.96 16.50
C GLY A 7 -5.48 17.50 15.75
N SER A 8 -5.31 17.37 15.84
CA SER A 8 -4.77 17.88 15.10
C SER A 8 -4.88 18.60 13.90
N LYS A 9 -4.54 19.71 13.80
CA LYS A 9 -4.50 20.43 12.57
C LYS A 9 -3.58 19.74 11.61
N ILE A 10 -4.18 19.12 10.63
CA ILE A 10 -3.39 18.50 9.59
C ILE A 10 -2.88 19.61 8.69
N ASN A 11 -1.58 19.81 8.70
CA ASN A 11 -0.93 20.74 7.82
C ASN A 11 -1.10 20.23 6.39
N ARG A 12 -1.40 21.11 5.43
CA ARG A 12 -1.60 20.71 4.04
C ARG A 12 -0.43 19.95 3.45
N THR A 13 0.79 20.29 3.84
CA THR A 13 1.98 19.58 3.38
C THR A 13 2.05 18.17 3.95
N GLN A 14 1.39 17.92 5.07
CA GLN A 14 1.35 16.61 5.70
C GLN A 14 0.24 15.73 5.15
N ASP A 15 -0.78 16.32 4.51
CA ASP A 15 -1.86 15.54 3.90
C ASP A 15 -1.37 14.71 2.74
N VAL A 16 -0.48 15.29 1.94
CA VAL A 16 0.06 14.64 0.75
C VAL A 16 1.44 14.11 1.08
N VAL A 17 1.57 12.80 1.08
CA VAL A 17 2.84 12.16 1.42
C VAL A 17 2.99 10.90 0.57
N THR A 18 4.23 10.63 0.15
CA THR A 18 4.54 9.43 -0.62
C THR A 18 5.65 8.68 0.10
N ARG A 19 5.44 7.38 0.30
CA ARG A 19 6.41 6.50 0.94
C ARG A 19 6.48 5.19 0.21
N GLU A 20 7.63 4.54 0.30
CA GLU A 20 7.81 3.19 -0.25
C GLU A 20 7.99 2.21 0.89
N TYR A 21 7.30 1.07 0.76
CA TYR A 21 7.32 0.00 1.75
C TYR A 21 7.55 -1.33 1.06
N THR A 22 8.15 -2.27 1.79
CA THR A 22 8.19 -3.67 1.36
C THR A 22 7.17 -4.44 2.17
N ILE A 23 6.26 -5.13 1.48
CA ILE A 23 5.24 -5.96 2.13
C ILE A 23 5.68 -7.41 2.01
N HIS A 24 5.72 -8.12 3.13
CA HIS A 24 6.11 -9.52 3.17
C HIS A 24 4.86 -10.39 3.00
N LEU A 25 4.45 -10.60 1.75
CA LEU A 25 3.21 -11.31 1.45
C LEU A 25 3.22 -12.76 1.90
N ARG A 26 4.37 -13.42 1.86
CA ARG A 26 4.46 -14.81 2.30
C ARG A 26 3.92 -15.01 3.71
N LYS A 27 4.26 -14.09 4.61
CA LYS A 27 3.77 -14.16 5.98
C LYS A 27 2.27 -13.91 6.07
N LEU A 28 1.77 -12.96 5.30
CA LEU A 28 0.36 -12.58 5.32
C LEU A 28 -0.54 -13.64 4.70
N LEU A 29 0.01 -14.45 3.80
CA LEU A 29 -0.74 -15.48 3.09
C LEU A 29 -0.54 -16.87 3.69
N HIS A 30 0.11 -16.97 4.82
CA HIS A 30 0.27 -18.24 5.52
C HIS A 30 -1.10 -18.84 5.82
N ASN A 31 -1.27 -20.12 5.50
CA ASN A 31 -2.52 -20.85 5.68
C ASN A 31 -3.68 -20.42 4.77
N VAL A 32 -3.43 -19.59 3.76
CA VAL A 32 -4.46 -19.24 2.78
C VAL A 32 -4.48 -20.32 1.69
N GLY A 33 -5.67 -20.80 1.34
CA GLY A 33 -5.84 -21.83 0.30
C GLY A 33 -5.36 -21.34 -1.06
N PHE A 34 -4.89 -22.28 -1.90
CA PHE A 34 -4.28 -21.95 -3.18
C PHE A 34 -5.16 -21.08 -4.07
N LYS A 35 -6.44 -21.41 -4.17
CA LYS A 35 -7.34 -20.68 -5.08
C LYS A 35 -7.70 -19.28 -4.57
N LYS A 36 -7.31 -18.95 -3.35
CA LYS A 36 -7.64 -17.67 -2.73
C LYS A 36 -6.41 -16.78 -2.51
N ARG A 37 -5.23 -17.25 -2.87
CA ARG A 37 -4.00 -16.53 -2.52
C ARG A 37 -3.86 -15.19 -3.23
N ALA A 38 -4.01 -15.13 -4.54
CA ALA A 38 -3.87 -13.87 -5.25
C ALA A 38 -4.97 -12.86 -4.87
N PRO A 39 -6.26 -13.26 -4.81
CA PRO A 39 -7.27 -12.33 -4.32
C PRO A 39 -7.00 -11.84 -2.90
N ARG A 40 -6.52 -12.72 -2.03
CA ARG A 40 -6.20 -12.34 -0.66
C ARG A 40 -5.01 -11.40 -0.61
N ALA A 41 -4.02 -11.59 -1.50
CA ALA A 41 -2.86 -10.70 -1.58
C ALA A 41 -3.29 -9.28 -1.89
N VAL A 42 -4.21 -9.09 -2.83
CA VAL A 42 -4.73 -7.76 -3.15
C VAL A 42 -5.40 -7.14 -1.92
N LYS A 43 -6.20 -7.91 -1.20
CA LYS A 43 -6.84 -7.42 0.01
C LYS A 43 -5.83 -7.06 1.10
N GLU A 44 -4.77 -7.86 1.25
CA GLU A 44 -3.74 -7.59 2.25
C GLU A 44 -2.95 -6.33 1.91
N VAL A 45 -2.67 -6.10 0.62
CA VAL A 45 -2.01 -4.86 0.20
C VAL A 45 -2.89 -3.65 0.51
N LYS A 46 -4.19 -3.75 0.22
CA LYS A 46 -5.12 -2.66 0.55
C LYS A 46 -5.19 -2.41 2.05
N ALA A 47 -5.25 -3.47 2.85
CA ALA A 47 -5.30 -3.35 4.31
C ALA A 47 -4.03 -2.71 4.85
N PHE A 48 -2.88 -3.10 4.31
CA PHE A 48 -1.60 -2.51 4.69
C PHE A 48 -1.57 -1.02 4.38
N ALA A 49 -2.00 -0.65 3.16
CA ALA A 49 -2.01 0.75 2.75
C ALA A 49 -2.96 1.58 3.61
N GLU A 50 -4.13 1.03 3.91
CA GLU A 50 -5.10 1.69 4.77
C GLU A 50 -4.53 1.95 6.16
N LYS A 51 -3.85 0.95 6.72
CA LYS A 51 -3.23 1.04 8.03
C LYS A 51 -2.09 2.07 8.06
N MET A 52 -1.21 2.02 7.06
CA MET A 52 0.00 2.86 7.06
C MET A 52 -0.29 4.30 6.70
N MET A 53 -1.28 4.54 5.84
CA MET A 53 -1.57 5.88 5.36
C MET A 53 -2.80 6.52 6.03
N GLY A 54 -3.57 5.71 6.77
CA GLY A 54 -4.73 6.22 7.49
C GLY A 54 -5.87 6.66 6.61
N THR A 55 -6.02 6.06 5.42
CA THR A 55 -7.10 6.38 4.50
C THR A 55 -7.97 5.15 4.29
N LYS A 56 -9.28 5.36 4.11
CA LYS A 56 -10.20 4.26 3.80
C LYS A 56 -10.26 4.00 2.30
N ASP A 57 -10.08 5.04 1.49
CA ASP A 57 -10.10 4.92 0.04
C ASP A 57 -8.71 4.55 -0.44
N VAL A 58 -8.52 3.28 -0.77
CA VAL A 58 -7.24 2.77 -1.26
C VAL A 58 -7.46 2.25 -2.68
N ARG A 59 -6.66 2.76 -3.62
CA ARG A 59 -6.74 2.37 -5.02
C ARG A 59 -5.48 1.64 -5.42
N VAL A 60 -5.64 0.47 -6.01
CA VAL A 60 -4.52 -0.37 -6.44
C VAL A 60 -4.32 -0.17 -7.94
N ASP A 61 -3.10 0.20 -8.32
CA ASP A 61 -2.74 0.37 -9.72
C ASP A 61 -2.80 -0.97 -10.47
N THR A 62 -3.13 -0.91 -11.76
CA THR A 62 -3.23 -2.12 -12.58
C THR A 62 -1.90 -2.86 -12.69
N LYS A 63 -0.78 -2.15 -12.74
CA LYS A 63 0.54 -2.78 -12.80
C LYS A 63 0.85 -3.55 -11.52
N LEU A 64 0.46 -3.01 -10.38
CA LEU A 64 0.62 -3.71 -9.10
C LEU A 64 -0.25 -4.97 -9.09
N ASN A 65 -1.50 -4.85 -9.52
CA ASN A 65 -2.39 -5.99 -9.60
C ASN A 65 -1.81 -7.08 -10.51
N LYS A 66 -1.28 -6.68 -11.67
CA LYS A 66 -0.65 -7.63 -12.60
C LYS A 66 0.54 -8.34 -11.95
N PHE A 67 1.35 -7.62 -11.19
CA PHE A 67 2.49 -8.21 -10.52
C PHE A 67 2.04 -9.25 -9.49
N LEU A 68 1.01 -8.93 -8.70
CA LEU A 68 0.52 -9.87 -7.69
C LEU A 68 -0.03 -11.16 -8.30
N TRP A 69 -0.61 -11.06 -9.50
CA TRP A 69 -1.15 -12.21 -10.22
C TRP A 69 -0.17 -12.85 -11.20
N SER A 70 1.05 -12.33 -11.30
CA SER A 70 1.99 -12.70 -12.37
C SER A 70 2.38 -14.17 -12.38
N GLN A 71 2.32 -14.84 -11.23
CA GLN A 71 2.66 -16.25 -11.11
C GLN A 71 1.41 -17.13 -10.96
N GLY A 72 0.24 -16.57 -11.25
CA GLY A 72 -1.03 -17.26 -11.14
C GLY A 72 -1.68 -17.06 -9.77
N ILE A 73 -2.84 -17.65 -9.63
CA ILE A 73 -3.65 -17.48 -8.41
C ILE A 73 -3.01 -18.18 -7.20
N LYS A 74 -2.27 -19.26 -7.43
CA LYS A 74 -1.69 -20.07 -6.36
C LYS A 74 -0.38 -19.54 -5.82
N ALA A 75 0.43 -18.92 -6.66
CA ALA A 75 1.82 -18.61 -6.36
C ALA A 75 2.04 -17.10 -6.38
N VAL A 76 1.72 -16.46 -5.29
CA VAL A 76 1.91 -15.01 -5.15
C VAL A 76 3.38 -14.75 -4.81
N PRO A 77 3.99 -13.69 -5.38
CA PRO A 77 5.36 -13.31 -4.98
C PRO A 77 5.45 -13.14 -3.47
N GLY A 78 6.55 -13.60 -2.89
CA GLY A 78 6.74 -13.59 -1.43
C GLY A 78 6.85 -12.20 -0.86
N ARG A 79 7.37 -11.25 -1.63
CA ARG A 79 7.51 -9.85 -1.22
C ARG A 79 7.15 -8.94 -2.37
N VAL A 80 6.69 -7.74 -2.03
CA VAL A 80 6.39 -6.73 -3.04
C VAL A 80 6.80 -5.37 -2.50
N ARG A 81 7.44 -4.57 -3.35
CA ARG A 81 7.76 -3.19 -3.01
C ARG A 81 6.67 -2.30 -3.58
N VAL A 82 6.06 -1.51 -2.72
CA VAL A 82 4.96 -0.64 -3.13
C VAL A 82 5.28 0.80 -2.78
N ARG A 83 4.77 1.69 -3.61
CA ARG A 83 4.79 3.12 -3.32
C ARG A 83 3.37 3.52 -2.97
N LEU A 84 3.21 4.05 -1.78
CA LEU A 84 1.90 4.51 -1.29
C LEU A 84 1.90 6.03 -1.33
N ALA A 85 1.06 6.59 -2.21
CA ALA A 85 0.94 8.02 -2.36
C ALA A 85 -0.43 8.45 -1.83
N ARG A 86 -0.42 9.17 -0.72
CA ARG A 86 -1.66 9.72 -0.17
C ARG A 86 -1.90 11.07 -0.83
N LYS A 87 -3.05 11.21 -1.47
CA LYS A 87 -3.39 12.38 -2.26
C LYS A 87 -4.76 12.91 -1.87
N ARG A 88 -5.00 14.15 -2.22
CA ARG A 88 -6.32 14.75 -2.02
C ARG A 88 -7.28 14.27 -3.08
N ASN A 89 -8.49 13.99 -2.66
CA ASN A 89 -9.55 13.58 -3.59
C ASN A 89 -10.10 14.84 -4.27
N ASP A 90 -10.11 14.85 -5.60
CA ASP A 90 -10.59 15.98 -6.38
C ASP A 90 -12.11 16.13 -6.36
N ASP A 91 -12.81 15.06 -5.97
CA ASP A 91 -14.27 15.09 -5.91
C ASP A 91 -14.72 15.77 -4.63
N GLU A 92 -15.27 16.97 -4.75
CA GLU A 92 -15.71 17.74 -3.59
C GLU A 92 -16.86 17.07 -2.84
N GLU A 93 -17.61 16.23 -3.51
CA GLU A 93 -18.73 15.52 -2.91
C GLU A 93 -18.30 14.22 -2.24
N ALA A 94 -17.04 13.80 -2.42
CA ALA A 94 -16.55 12.57 -1.85
C ALA A 94 -16.56 12.65 -0.32
N THR A 95 -16.99 11.55 0.29
CA THR A 95 -16.96 11.41 1.75
C THR A 95 -15.54 11.42 2.26
N ASP A 96 -14.65 10.73 1.54
CA ASP A 96 -13.23 10.67 1.89
C ASP A 96 -12.47 11.76 1.16
N LYS A 97 -11.85 12.64 1.91
CA LYS A 97 -11.10 13.78 1.33
C LYS A 97 -9.73 13.38 0.83
N LEU A 98 -9.21 12.27 1.34
CA LEU A 98 -7.90 11.74 0.95
C LEU A 98 -8.07 10.33 0.44
N TYR A 99 -7.22 9.93 -0.50
CA TYR A 99 -7.12 8.55 -0.92
C TYR A 99 -5.66 8.16 -1.05
N THR A 100 -5.40 6.86 -1.04
CA THR A 100 -4.05 6.34 -1.22
C THR A 100 -3.99 5.56 -2.52
N LEU A 101 -3.02 5.90 -3.37
CA LEU A 101 -2.74 5.15 -4.58
C LEU A 101 -1.56 4.23 -4.32
N CYS A 102 -1.76 2.93 -4.56
CA CYS A 102 -0.71 1.93 -4.42
C CYS A 102 -0.15 1.59 -5.78
N THR A 103 1.14 1.80 -5.97
CA THR A 103 1.81 1.45 -7.23
C THR A 103 2.94 0.47 -6.95
N HIS A 104 3.33 -0.26 -7.98
CA HIS A 104 4.40 -1.25 -7.90
C HIS A 104 5.76 -0.61 -8.16
N VAL A 105 6.72 -0.91 -7.30
CA VAL A 105 8.11 -0.51 -7.50
C VAL A 105 8.89 -1.78 -7.85
N PRO A 106 9.34 -1.95 -9.11
CA PRO A 106 10.08 -3.15 -9.48
C PRO A 106 11.41 -3.24 -8.73
N VAL A 107 11.67 -4.41 -8.16
CA VAL A 107 12.90 -4.68 -7.40
C VAL A 107 13.39 -6.07 -7.76
N GLU A 108 14.68 -6.21 -7.98
CA GLU A 108 15.28 -7.50 -8.19
C GLU A 108 15.12 -8.37 -6.95
N ARG A 109 14.87 -9.66 -7.17
CA ARG A 109 14.55 -10.58 -6.08
C ARG A 109 15.55 -10.54 -4.93
N HIS A 110 16.84 -10.45 -5.25
CA HIS A 110 17.88 -10.46 -4.24
C HIS A 110 18.05 -9.13 -3.51
N GLN A 111 17.44 -8.05 -3.98
CA GLN A 111 17.59 -6.73 -3.41
C GLN A 111 16.61 -6.42 -2.28
N TYR A 112 15.60 -7.26 -2.07
CA TYR A 112 14.60 -7.01 -1.03
C TYR A 112 15.17 -6.96 0.39
N LYS A 113 16.21 -7.72 0.64
CA LYS A 113 16.77 -7.83 1.99
C LYS A 113 17.24 -6.51 2.60
N GLY A 114 17.78 -5.64 1.79
CA GLY A 114 18.33 -4.38 2.29
C GLY A 114 17.38 -3.21 2.28
N LEU A 115 16.14 -3.43 1.85
CA LEU A 115 15.20 -2.33 1.68
C LEU A 115 14.51 -1.95 2.98
N VAL A 116 14.48 -0.67 3.24
CA VAL A 116 13.76 -0.09 4.37
C VAL A 116 12.69 0.84 3.84
N THR A 117 11.79 1.27 4.73
CA THR A 117 10.77 2.25 4.39
C THR A 117 11.44 3.58 4.01
N LEU A 118 11.02 4.14 2.89
CA LEU A 118 11.58 5.41 2.38
C LEU A 118 10.47 6.43 2.24
N ASN A 119 10.80 7.68 2.56
CA ASN A 119 9.96 8.82 2.17
C ASN A 119 10.42 9.25 0.78
N VAL A 120 9.44 9.53 -0.08
CA VAL A 120 9.72 9.97 -1.44
C VAL A 120 9.39 11.45 -1.55
N ASP A 121 10.38 12.24 -1.91
CA ASP A 121 10.17 13.66 -2.16
C ASP A 121 9.53 13.84 -3.53
N GLU A 122 8.53 14.72 -3.58
CA GLU A 122 7.86 15.01 -4.84
C GLU A 122 8.10 16.44 -5.27
#